data_320658f4a0419e86067e3a58ba197913
#
_entry.id   320658f4a0419e86067e3a58ba197913
#
_cell.length_a   1.000
_cell.length_b   1.000
_cell.length_c   1.000
_cell.angle_alpha   90.00
_cell.angle_beta   90.00
_cell.angle_gamma   90.00
#
_symmetry.space_group_name_H-M   'P 1'
#
loop_
_entity.id
_entity.type
_entity.pdbx_description
1 polymer ?
#
loop_
_entity_poly.entity_id
_entity_poly.type
_entity_poly.pdbx_seq_one_letter_code
_entity_poly.pdbx_strand_id
1 'polypeptide(L)'
;MGKVNWTKEQKDAIYEKDSNILVAAAAGSGKTAVLVERIINKIITDKIDIDRLLVVTFTNAAASEMRERVLDAIYKKLEENLEDEHLQRQITLLNKASICTIDSFCLEVVRNNFYELDNLSPNFRIADTTEIELLKQEVMEDIFENKYEEENKDFIKLINTYTSYRCLLYTSDAADD
;
A
#
# COMPACT_ATOMS: atom_id res chain seq x y z
N MET A 1 -4.28 -6.27 -34.49
CA MET A 1 -3.13 -5.83 -33.66
C MET A 1 -2.06 -6.92 -33.62
N GLY A 2 -0.76 -6.56 -33.77
CA GLY A 2 0.31 -7.55 -33.79
C GLY A 2 0.39 -8.32 -32.48
N LYS A 3 0.61 -9.64 -32.53
CA LYS A 3 0.89 -10.48 -31.37
C LYS A 3 2.11 -9.89 -30.64
N VAL A 4 1.97 -9.56 -29.37
CA VAL A 4 3.11 -9.16 -28.53
C VAL A 4 4.09 -10.33 -28.50
N ASN A 5 5.32 -10.08 -28.90
CA ASN A 5 6.33 -11.13 -28.92
C ASN A 5 7.12 -11.09 -27.60
N TRP A 6 6.71 -11.90 -26.63
CA TRP A 6 7.34 -12.01 -25.33
C TRP A 6 8.70 -12.71 -25.42
N THR A 7 9.71 -12.22 -24.70
CA THR A 7 10.99 -12.93 -24.53
C THR A 7 10.78 -14.21 -23.72
N LYS A 8 11.80 -15.06 -23.65
CA LYS A 8 11.74 -16.29 -22.86
C LYS A 8 11.47 -15.98 -21.38
N GLU A 9 12.23 -15.08 -20.82
CA GLU A 9 12.12 -14.66 -19.40
C GLU A 9 10.76 -14.04 -19.08
N GLN A 10 10.20 -13.26 -20.03
CA GLN A 10 8.85 -12.71 -19.88
C GLN A 10 7.79 -13.80 -19.91
N LYS A 11 7.94 -14.81 -20.80
CA LYS A 11 7.06 -15.97 -20.82
C LYS A 11 7.14 -16.79 -19.54
N ASP A 12 8.33 -17.01 -19.04
CA ASP A 12 8.52 -17.71 -17.76
C ASP A 12 7.81 -16.95 -16.64
N ALA A 13 7.95 -15.60 -16.57
CA ALA A 13 7.25 -14.77 -15.60
C ALA A 13 5.72 -14.78 -15.77
N ILE A 14 5.18 -14.92 -16.98
CA ILE A 14 3.74 -14.96 -17.25
C ILE A 14 3.14 -16.31 -16.88
N TYR A 15 3.80 -17.41 -17.24
CA TYR A 15 3.18 -18.74 -17.25
C TYR A 15 3.62 -19.66 -16.09
N GLU A 16 4.71 -19.31 -15.38
CA GLU A 16 5.17 -20.11 -14.23
C GLU A 16 4.10 -20.21 -13.16
N LYS A 17 3.88 -21.42 -12.60
CA LYS A 17 2.87 -21.75 -11.61
C LYS A 17 3.50 -22.41 -10.40
N ASP A 18 2.78 -22.40 -9.30
CA ASP A 18 3.09 -23.14 -8.08
C ASP A 18 4.46 -22.81 -7.44
N SER A 19 5.01 -21.63 -7.78
CA SER A 19 6.27 -21.13 -7.25
C SER A 19 6.22 -19.63 -6.95
N ASN A 20 7.08 -19.20 -6.02
CA ASN A 20 7.32 -17.76 -5.79
C ASN A 20 8.29 -17.26 -6.87
N ILE A 21 7.90 -16.21 -7.58
CA ILE A 21 8.69 -15.64 -8.67
C ILE A 21 9.18 -14.25 -8.28
N LEU A 22 10.49 -14.03 -8.38
CA LEU A 22 11.10 -12.72 -8.30
C LEU A 22 11.53 -12.27 -9.70
N VAL A 23 10.96 -11.17 -10.19
CA VAL A 23 11.29 -10.61 -11.51
C VAL A 23 12.16 -9.37 -11.33
N ALA A 24 13.45 -9.50 -11.61
CA ALA A 24 14.39 -8.38 -11.70
C ALA A 24 14.41 -7.83 -13.13
N ALA A 25 14.07 -6.56 -13.30
CA ALA A 25 13.99 -5.98 -14.63
C ALA A 25 14.24 -4.46 -14.59
N ALA A 26 14.96 -3.93 -15.57
CA ALA A 26 15.24 -2.50 -15.72
C ALA A 26 13.97 -1.67 -16.00
N ALA A 27 14.07 -0.35 -15.85
CA ALA A 27 12.99 0.55 -16.27
C ALA A 27 12.72 0.37 -17.79
N GLY A 28 11.45 0.40 -18.19
CA GLY A 28 11.06 0.22 -19.60
C GLY A 28 11.08 -1.22 -20.12
N SER A 29 11.45 -2.23 -19.33
CA SER A 29 11.50 -3.63 -19.71
C SER A 29 10.12 -4.31 -19.89
N GLY A 30 9.03 -3.56 -19.70
CA GLY A 30 7.67 -4.10 -19.86
C GLY A 30 7.12 -4.85 -18.63
N LYS A 31 7.67 -4.62 -17.42
CA LYS A 31 7.20 -5.28 -16.17
C LYS A 31 5.68 -5.23 -15.99
N THR A 32 5.10 -4.04 -16.16
CA THR A 32 3.64 -3.85 -16.03
C THR A 32 2.88 -4.67 -17.07
N ALA A 33 3.34 -4.71 -18.31
CA ALA A 33 2.70 -5.48 -19.35
C ALA A 33 2.77 -7.00 -19.07
N VAL A 34 3.92 -7.49 -18.58
CA VAL A 34 4.08 -8.88 -18.12
C VAL A 34 3.14 -9.22 -16.98
N LEU A 35 3.00 -8.31 -15.99
CA LEU A 35 2.10 -8.52 -14.87
C LEU A 35 0.63 -8.56 -15.30
N VAL A 36 0.21 -7.65 -16.17
CA VAL A 36 -1.16 -7.66 -16.74
C VAL A 36 -1.42 -8.95 -17.48
N GLU A 37 -0.49 -9.38 -18.35
CA GLU A 37 -0.63 -10.64 -19.11
C GLU A 37 -0.71 -11.85 -18.16
N ARG A 38 0.09 -11.87 -17.08
CA ARG A 38 0.01 -12.92 -16.06
C ARG A 38 -1.36 -12.95 -15.38
N ILE A 39 -1.92 -11.81 -15.02
CA ILE A 39 -3.27 -11.70 -14.44
C ILE A 39 -4.30 -12.26 -15.42
N ILE A 40 -4.26 -11.83 -16.67
CA ILE A 40 -5.18 -12.29 -17.72
C ILE A 40 -5.03 -13.80 -17.95
N ASN A 41 -3.81 -14.32 -17.97
CA ASN A 41 -3.59 -15.76 -18.09
C ASN A 41 -4.22 -16.53 -16.92
N LYS A 42 -4.11 -16.05 -15.69
CA LYS A 42 -4.76 -16.66 -14.52
C LYS A 42 -6.28 -16.65 -14.64
N ILE A 43 -6.85 -15.56 -15.11
CA ILE A 43 -8.30 -15.45 -15.32
C ILE A 43 -8.77 -16.43 -16.41
N ILE A 44 -8.09 -16.45 -17.56
CA ILE A 44 -8.54 -17.22 -18.72
C ILE A 44 -8.23 -18.70 -18.58
N THR A 45 -6.99 -19.02 -18.23
CA THR A 45 -6.47 -20.40 -18.25
C THR A 45 -6.76 -21.12 -16.93
N ASP A 46 -6.54 -20.46 -15.79
CA ASP A 46 -6.74 -21.06 -14.48
C ASP A 46 -8.17 -20.84 -13.94
N LYS A 47 -8.99 -20.05 -14.66
CA LYS A 47 -10.36 -19.71 -14.28
C LYS A 47 -10.46 -19.09 -12.88
N ILE A 48 -9.42 -18.36 -12.46
CA ILE A 48 -9.40 -17.65 -11.18
C ILE A 48 -10.14 -16.32 -11.35
N ASP A 49 -11.11 -16.05 -10.50
CA ASP A 49 -11.80 -14.76 -10.47
C ASP A 49 -10.85 -13.65 -10.01
N ILE A 50 -10.95 -12.46 -10.62
CA ILE A 50 -10.05 -11.33 -10.36
C ILE A 50 -10.11 -10.84 -8.91
N ASP A 51 -11.24 -10.95 -8.24
CA ASP A 51 -11.45 -10.59 -6.83
C ASP A 51 -10.73 -11.56 -5.85
N ARG A 52 -10.22 -12.67 -6.35
CA ARG A 52 -9.37 -13.61 -5.58
C ARG A 52 -7.88 -13.33 -5.73
N LEU A 53 -7.51 -12.32 -6.50
CA LEU A 53 -6.12 -11.90 -6.71
C LEU A 53 -5.85 -10.61 -5.92
N LEU A 54 -4.73 -10.59 -5.20
CA LEU A 54 -4.19 -9.37 -4.61
C LEU A 54 -3.08 -8.82 -5.50
N VAL A 55 -3.27 -7.59 -5.98
CA VAL A 55 -2.28 -6.87 -6.79
C VAL A 55 -1.88 -5.60 -6.05
N VAL A 56 -0.65 -5.51 -5.62
CA VAL A 56 -0.16 -4.40 -4.80
C VAL A 56 0.78 -3.50 -5.60
N THR A 57 0.60 -2.20 -5.45
CA THR A 57 1.44 -1.16 -6.06
C THR A 57 1.97 -0.20 -4.99
N PHE A 58 2.92 0.67 -5.36
CA PHE A 58 3.47 1.68 -4.44
C PHE A 58 2.62 2.96 -4.37
N THR A 59 1.85 3.26 -5.42
CA THR A 59 1.05 4.49 -5.50
C THR A 59 -0.37 4.21 -5.93
N ASN A 60 -1.31 5.04 -5.51
CA ASN A 60 -2.71 4.95 -5.95
C ASN A 60 -2.85 5.16 -7.46
N ALA A 61 -2.04 6.04 -8.05
CA ALA A 61 -2.02 6.25 -9.49
C ALA A 61 -1.62 4.97 -10.24
N ALA A 62 -0.58 4.25 -9.77
CA ALA A 62 -0.17 2.98 -10.36
C ALA A 62 -1.23 1.88 -10.18
N ALA A 63 -1.96 1.88 -9.05
CA ALA A 63 -3.06 0.94 -8.84
C ALA A 63 -4.22 1.21 -9.80
N SER A 64 -4.58 2.48 -10.00
CA SER A 64 -5.63 2.88 -10.97
C SER A 64 -5.23 2.51 -12.40
N GLU A 65 -4.00 2.83 -12.81
CA GLU A 65 -3.47 2.45 -14.12
C GLU A 65 -3.47 0.93 -14.32
N MET A 66 -3.10 0.16 -13.30
CA MET A 66 -3.13 -1.30 -13.36
C MET A 66 -4.55 -1.82 -13.57
N ARG A 67 -5.54 -1.26 -12.87
CA ARG A 67 -6.95 -1.61 -13.01
C ARG A 67 -7.46 -1.35 -14.42
N GLU A 68 -7.16 -0.17 -14.98
CA GLU A 68 -7.52 0.18 -16.36
C GLU A 68 -6.90 -0.78 -17.38
N ARG A 69 -5.61 -1.09 -17.23
CA ARG A 69 -4.90 -2.02 -18.12
C ARG A 69 -5.47 -3.44 -18.08
N VAL A 70 -5.86 -3.91 -16.89
CA VAL A 70 -6.51 -5.23 -16.74
C VAL A 70 -7.89 -5.20 -17.39
N LEU A 71 -8.68 -4.13 -17.18
CA LEU A 71 -9.99 -3.97 -17.81
C LEU A 71 -9.89 -3.98 -19.34
N ASP A 72 -8.99 -3.19 -19.90
CA ASP A 72 -8.72 -3.15 -21.35
C ASP A 72 -8.32 -4.52 -21.91
N ALA A 73 -7.51 -5.26 -21.16
CA ALA A 73 -7.08 -6.58 -21.58
C ALA A 73 -8.22 -7.60 -21.53
N ILE A 74 -9.13 -7.51 -20.55
CA ILE A 74 -10.37 -8.31 -20.49
C ILE A 74 -11.27 -7.99 -21.68
N TYR A 75 -11.50 -6.70 -21.99
CA TYR A 75 -12.31 -6.31 -23.14
C TYR A 75 -11.73 -6.85 -24.47
N LYS A 76 -10.42 -6.72 -24.68
CA LYS A 76 -9.75 -7.27 -25.87
C LYS A 76 -9.94 -8.77 -26.02
N LYS A 77 -9.94 -9.50 -24.90
CA LYS A 77 -10.22 -10.93 -24.91
C LYS A 77 -11.67 -11.26 -25.14
N LEU A 78 -12.55 -10.42 -24.62
CA LEU A 78 -14.00 -10.57 -24.86
C LEU A 78 -14.36 -10.30 -26.33
N GLU A 79 -13.65 -9.39 -27.02
CA GLU A 79 -13.82 -9.17 -28.47
C GLU A 79 -13.53 -10.44 -29.29
N GLU A 80 -12.63 -11.33 -28.82
CA GLU A 80 -12.32 -12.60 -29.46
C GLU A 80 -13.45 -13.65 -29.24
N ASN A 81 -14.20 -13.53 -28.13
CA ASN A 81 -15.33 -14.39 -27.79
C ASN A 81 -16.34 -13.64 -26.92
N LEU A 82 -17.31 -12.98 -27.56
CA LEU A 82 -18.31 -12.14 -26.90
C LEU A 82 -19.24 -12.90 -25.95
N GLU A 83 -19.37 -14.21 -26.09
CA GLU A 83 -20.24 -15.05 -25.29
C GLU A 83 -19.54 -15.67 -24.08
N ASP A 84 -18.28 -15.31 -23.81
CA ASP A 84 -17.55 -15.82 -22.62
C ASP A 84 -18.10 -15.20 -21.34
N GLU A 85 -19.06 -15.88 -20.73
CA GLU A 85 -19.72 -15.50 -19.47
C GLU A 85 -18.69 -15.29 -18.33
N HIS A 86 -17.61 -16.07 -18.30
CA HIS A 86 -16.57 -15.91 -17.29
C HIS A 86 -15.87 -14.57 -17.44
N LEU A 87 -15.49 -14.15 -18.65
CA LEU A 87 -14.88 -12.85 -18.90
C LEU A 87 -15.83 -11.70 -18.62
N GLN A 88 -17.12 -11.82 -19.01
CA GLN A 88 -18.14 -10.81 -18.70
C GLN A 88 -18.29 -10.62 -17.19
N ARG A 89 -18.27 -11.70 -16.42
CA ARG A 89 -18.29 -11.67 -14.96
C ARG A 89 -17.09 -10.94 -14.37
N GLN A 90 -15.88 -11.11 -14.95
CA GLN A 90 -14.67 -10.44 -14.45
C GLN A 90 -14.77 -8.91 -14.51
N ILE A 91 -15.47 -8.34 -15.49
CA ILE A 91 -15.69 -6.89 -15.56
C ILE A 91 -16.44 -6.38 -14.33
N THR A 92 -17.44 -7.12 -13.88
CA THR A 92 -18.18 -6.79 -12.65
C THR A 92 -17.34 -6.99 -11.39
N LEU A 93 -16.60 -8.09 -11.32
CA LEU A 93 -15.74 -8.44 -10.18
C LEU A 93 -14.54 -7.49 -10.03
N LEU A 94 -14.08 -6.85 -11.11
CA LEU A 94 -12.96 -5.91 -11.07
C LEU A 94 -13.19 -4.74 -10.11
N ASN A 95 -14.44 -4.35 -9.89
CA ASN A 95 -14.79 -3.31 -8.91
C ASN A 95 -14.53 -3.75 -7.46
N LYS A 96 -14.51 -5.06 -7.21
CA LYS A 96 -14.24 -5.67 -5.90
C LYS A 96 -12.81 -6.21 -5.78
N ALA A 97 -12.05 -6.17 -6.88
CA ALA A 97 -10.70 -6.70 -6.93
C ALA A 97 -9.74 -5.86 -6.08
N SER A 98 -8.90 -6.53 -5.30
CA SER A 98 -7.86 -5.91 -4.47
C SER A 98 -6.66 -5.51 -5.33
N ILE A 99 -6.83 -4.45 -6.15
CA ILE A 99 -5.75 -3.78 -6.88
C ILE A 99 -5.54 -2.43 -6.21
N CYS A 100 -4.55 -2.33 -5.32
CA CYS A 100 -4.42 -1.18 -4.41
C CYS A 100 -2.97 -0.99 -3.94
N THR A 101 -2.72 0.02 -3.13
CA THR A 101 -1.44 0.14 -2.40
C THR A 101 -1.41 -0.82 -1.21
N ILE A 102 -0.20 -1.13 -0.71
CA ILE A 102 -0.05 -1.98 0.47
C ILE A 102 -0.75 -1.38 1.68
N ASP A 103 -0.66 -0.06 1.87
CA ASP A 103 -1.31 0.64 2.98
C ASP A 103 -2.83 0.54 2.90
N SER A 104 -3.40 0.71 1.69
CA SER A 104 -4.83 0.55 1.46
C SER A 104 -5.30 -0.88 1.76
N PHE A 105 -4.52 -1.88 1.35
CA PHE A 105 -4.82 -3.28 1.67
C PHE A 105 -4.76 -3.54 3.18
N CYS A 106 -3.70 -3.08 3.86
CA CYS A 106 -3.56 -3.22 5.31
C CYS A 106 -4.74 -2.55 6.04
N LEU A 107 -5.13 -1.35 5.62
CA LEU A 107 -6.27 -0.63 6.18
C LEU A 107 -7.59 -1.41 5.99
N GLU A 108 -7.79 -2.01 4.83
CA GLU A 108 -8.96 -2.86 4.56
C GLU A 108 -8.98 -4.09 5.48
N VAL A 109 -7.84 -4.77 5.63
CA VAL A 109 -7.70 -5.91 6.55
C VAL A 109 -8.03 -5.50 7.99
N VAL A 110 -7.49 -4.37 8.46
CA VAL A 110 -7.77 -3.86 9.82
C VAL A 110 -9.26 -3.52 9.98
N ARG A 111 -9.88 -2.87 8.99
CA ARG A 111 -11.31 -2.53 9.03
C ARG A 111 -12.22 -3.74 9.06
N ASN A 112 -11.85 -4.79 8.34
CA ASN A 112 -12.64 -6.01 8.29
C ASN A 112 -12.47 -6.89 9.54
N ASN A 113 -11.40 -6.68 10.32
CA ASN A 113 -11.05 -7.47 11.49
C ASN A 113 -10.84 -6.61 12.75
N PHE A 114 -11.41 -5.41 12.83
CA PHE A 114 -11.22 -4.49 13.96
C PHE A 114 -11.58 -5.10 15.31
N TYR A 115 -12.52 -6.03 15.33
CA TYR A 115 -12.97 -6.74 16.53
C TYR A 115 -11.93 -7.71 17.13
N GLU A 116 -10.89 -8.06 16.36
CA GLU A 116 -9.74 -8.84 16.82
C GLU A 116 -8.67 -7.97 17.51
N LEU A 117 -8.82 -6.64 17.44
CA LEU A 117 -7.84 -5.69 17.95
C LEU A 117 -8.38 -5.00 19.20
N ASP A 118 -7.68 -5.20 20.33
CA ASP A 118 -7.98 -4.51 21.57
C ASP A 118 -7.79 -2.99 21.36
N ASN A 119 -8.75 -2.20 21.86
CA ASN A 119 -8.73 -0.74 21.84
C ASN A 119 -8.88 -0.06 20.47
N LEU A 120 -9.32 -0.77 19.43
CA LEU A 120 -9.63 -0.14 18.15
C LEU A 120 -11.14 0.08 17.99
N SER A 121 -11.54 1.34 17.82
CA SER A 121 -12.95 1.67 17.53
C SER A 121 -13.34 1.25 16.12
N PRO A 122 -14.57 0.73 15.88
CA PRO A 122 -15.03 0.42 14.51
C PRO A 122 -15.02 1.64 13.57
N ASN A 123 -15.12 2.85 14.13
CA ASN A 123 -15.11 4.11 13.37
C ASN A 123 -13.73 4.79 13.35
N PHE A 124 -12.65 4.02 13.54
CA PHE A 124 -11.32 4.60 13.49
C PHE A 124 -11.04 5.22 12.10
N ARG A 125 -10.25 6.26 12.10
CA ARG A 125 -9.74 6.90 10.89
C ARG A 125 -8.22 7.09 10.99
N ILE A 126 -7.60 7.23 9.84
CA ILE A 126 -6.20 7.64 9.80
C ILE A 126 -6.16 9.14 10.10
N ALA A 127 -5.28 9.52 11.02
CA ALA A 127 -5.05 10.91 11.36
C ALA A 127 -4.48 11.68 10.16
N ASP A 128 -4.86 12.95 10.02
CA ASP A 128 -4.26 13.82 9.03
C ASP A 128 -2.88 14.35 9.49
N THR A 129 -2.18 15.03 8.59
CA THR A 129 -0.82 15.52 8.85
C THR A 129 -0.78 16.49 10.03
N THR A 130 -1.79 17.35 10.18
CA THR A 130 -1.85 18.34 11.27
C THR A 130 -2.04 17.66 12.61
N GLU A 131 -2.95 16.69 12.68
CA GLU A 131 -3.18 15.89 13.89
C GLU A 131 -1.94 15.10 14.30
N ILE A 132 -1.21 14.54 13.33
CA ILE A 132 0.04 13.81 13.59
C ILE A 132 1.09 14.76 14.17
N GLU A 133 1.24 15.96 13.64
CA GLU A 133 2.21 16.94 14.16
C GLU A 133 1.86 17.41 15.58
N LEU A 134 0.58 17.66 15.87
CA LEU A 134 0.13 18.00 17.23
C LEU A 134 0.39 16.82 18.20
N LEU A 135 0.05 15.61 17.82
CA LEU A 135 0.29 14.43 18.65
C LEU A 135 1.79 14.19 18.92
N LYS A 136 2.65 14.42 17.89
CA LYS A 136 4.10 14.34 18.08
C LYS A 136 4.62 15.37 19.07
N GLN A 137 4.06 16.60 19.03
CA GLN A 137 4.45 17.65 19.96
C GLN A 137 4.04 17.26 21.38
N GLU A 138 2.79 16.87 21.62
CA GLU A 138 2.29 16.40 22.90
C GLU A 138 3.13 15.26 23.49
N VAL A 139 3.37 14.22 22.69
CA VAL A 139 4.22 13.07 23.11
C VAL A 139 5.65 13.49 23.42
N MET A 140 6.18 14.46 22.69
CA MET A 140 7.53 14.98 22.95
C MET A 140 7.59 15.77 24.25
N GLU A 141 6.58 16.58 24.54
CA GLU A 141 6.44 17.31 25.81
C GLU A 141 6.35 16.33 26.99
N ASP A 142 5.50 15.31 26.91
CA ASP A 142 5.38 14.25 27.92
C ASP A 142 6.72 13.51 28.16
N ILE A 143 7.44 13.19 27.08
CA ILE A 143 8.76 12.52 27.21
C ILE A 143 9.76 13.44 27.92
N PHE A 144 9.77 14.73 27.61
CA PHE A 144 10.66 15.70 28.22
C PHE A 144 10.34 15.87 29.71
N GLU A 145 9.07 16.06 30.06
CA GLU A 145 8.64 16.16 31.47
C GLU A 145 9.06 14.93 32.26
N ASN A 146 8.72 13.73 31.78
CA ASN A 146 9.11 12.48 32.45
C ASN A 146 10.62 12.35 32.64
N LYS A 147 11.42 12.77 31.64
CA LYS A 147 12.89 12.68 31.72
C LYS A 147 13.50 13.72 32.65
N TYR A 148 12.87 14.89 32.82
CA TYR A 148 13.25 15.89 33.81
C TYR A 148 12.87 15.43 35.22
N GLU A 149 11.66 14.89 35.43
CA GLU A 149 11.23 14.34 36.72
C GLU A 149 12.10 13.18 37.20
N GLU A 150 12.54 12.29 36.26
CA GLU A 150 13.47 11.20 36.55
C GLU A 150 14.91 11.67 36.86
N GLU A 151 15.19 12.97 36.75
CA GLU A 151 16.55 13.55 36.84
C GLU A 151 17.58 12.81 35.96
N ASN A 152 17.17 12.38 34.76
CA ASN A 152 17.98 11.57 33.86
C ASN A 152 19.21 12.32 33.39
N LYS A 153 20.37 11.95 33.93
CA LYS A 153 21.64 12.68 33.71
C LYS A 153 22.10 12.69 32.24
N ASP A 154 21.84 11.63 31.52
CA ASP A 154 22.23 11.53 30.09
C ASP A 154 21.31 12.41 29.24
N PHE A 155 20.02 12.47 29.57
CA PHE A 155 19.08 13.37 28.93
C PHE A 155 19.42 14.84 29.20
N ILE A 156 19.70 15.21 30.46
CA ILE A 156 20.11 16.58 30.83
C ILE A 156 21.39 16.97 30.09
N LYS A 157 22.35 16.07 30.00
CA LYS A 157 23.60 16.30 29.23
C LYS A 157 23.32 16.48 27.74
N LEU A 158 22.42 15.67 27.15
CA LEU A 158 22.01 15.80 25.76
C LEU A 158 21.38 17.17 25.49
N ILE A 159 20.41 17.55 26.31
CA ILE A 159 19.72 18.84 26.19
C ILE A 159 20.73 20.00 26.30
N ASN A 160 21.59 20.01 27.31
CA ASN A 160 22.61 21.05 27.50
C ASN A 160 23.62 21.14 26.35
N THR A 161 23.81 20.05 25.61
CA THR A 161 24.77 20.01 24.49
C THR A 161 24.17 20.53 23.18
N TYR A 162 22.89 20.23 22.93
CA TYR A 162 22.27 20.46 21.61
C TYR A 162 21.19 21.54 21.61
N THR A 163 20.69 21.98 22.77
CA THR A 163 19.69 23.06 22.83
C THR A 163 20.38 24.42 22.86
N SER A 164 20.01 25.28 21.91
CA SER A 164 20.40 26.69 21.97
C SER A 164 19.59 27.40 23.04
N TYR A 165 20.14 28.44 23.65
CA TYR A 165 19.58 29.24 24.77
C TYR A 165 18.11 29.70 24.56
N ARG A 166 17.62 29.74 23.32
CA ARG A 166 16.22 30.07 22.97
C ARG A 166 15.20 28.96 23.29
N CYS A 167 15.62 27.71 23.31
CA CYS A 167 14.72 26.58 23.58
C CYS A 167 14.43 26.43 25.09
N LEU A 168 15.35 26.87 25.93
CA LEU A 168 15.20 26.86 27.39
C LEU A 168 14.22 27.95 27.91
N LEU A 169 14.02 29.03 27.15
CA LEU A 169 13.08 30.10 27.52
C LEU A 169 11.61 29.72 27.30
N TYR A 170 11.33 28.81 26.34
CA TYR A 170 9.94 28.36 26.13
C TYR A 170 9.45 27.36 27.18
N THR A 171 10.36 26.70 27.90
CA THR A 171 9.99 25.80 29.01
C THR A 171 9.91 26.48 30.36
N SER A 172 10.50 27.68 30.54
CA SER A 172 10.46 28.41 31.78
C SER A 172 9.24 29.35 31.91
N ASP A 173 8.65 29.78 30.79
CA ASP A 173 7.44 30.63 30.81
C ASP A 173 6.13 29.84 31.05
N ALA A 174 6.16 28.51 30.89
CA ALA A 174 5.01 27.65 31.18
C ALA A 174 4.92 27.20 32.63
N ALA A 175 5.90 27.53 33.47
CA ALA A 175 5.95 27.15 34.89
C ALA A 175 5.53 28.28 35.84
N ASP A 176 5.19 29.47 35.35
CA ASP A 176 4.85 30.67 36.16
C ASP A 176 3.42 31.18 35.90
N ASP A 177 2.48 30.41 35.35
CA ASP A 177 1.03 30.65 35.33
C ASP A 177 0.26 29.50 36.08
#